data_0ab97a8b9bca4d3dc43ebd8b53932b3d
#
_entry.id   0ab97a8b9bca4d3dc43ebd8b53932b3d
#
_cell.length_a   1.000
_cell.length_b   1.000
_cell.length_c   1.000
_cell.angle_alpha   90.00
_cell.angle_beta   90.00
_cell.angle_gamma   90.00
#
_symmetry.space_group_name_H-M   'P 1'
#
loop_
_entity.id
_entity.type
_entity.pdbx_description
1 polymer ?
#
loop_
_entity_poly.entity_id
_entity_poly.type
_entity_poly.pdbx_seq_one_letter_code
_entity_poly.pdbx_strand_id
1 'polypeptide(L)'
;MSRIMLALEVVIAKTHPVGTYIFDEVDAGVGGKAAIEVGKRLHKLAETAQVIVVTHLPQVAAWADTHFVVSKSSDGTIVASGVSQLDEKSRVEEIARMLAGLEESESAREHAAELLALRG
;
A
#
# COMPACT_ATOMS: atom_id res chain seq x y z
N MET A 1 -12.60 6.86 -3.49
CA MET A 1 -12.02 8.23 -3.35
C MET A 1 -11.35 8.65 -4.64
N SER A 2 -11.54 9.87 -5.08
CA SER A 2 -10.87 10.39 -6.27
C SER A 2 -9.47 10.91 -5.92
N ARG A 3 -8.60 11.02 -6.93
CA ARG A 3 -7.25 11.59 -6.75
C ARG A 3 -7.30 13.06 -6.33
N ILE A 4 -8.33 13.79 -6.79
CA ILE A 4 -8.55 15.19 -6.40
C ILE A 4 -8.85 15.27 -4.90
N MET A 5 -9.71 14.41 -4.40
CA MET A 5 -10.04 14.37 -2.98
C MET A 5 -8.83 14.02 -2.13
N LEU A 6 -8.02 13.05 -2.57
CA LEU A 6 -6.78 12.70 -1.88
C LEU A 6 -5.82 13.89 -1.84
N ALA A 7 -5.65 14.60 -2.95
CA ALA A 7 -4.78 15.78 -3.02
C ALA A 7 -5.25 16.87 -2.07
N LEU A 8 -6.55 17.11 -1.99
CA LEU A 8 -7.13 18.08 -1.04
C LEU A 8 -6.89 17.66 0.40
N GLU A 9 -7.05 16.38 0.71
CA GLU A 9 -6.79 15.86 2.06
C GLU A 9 -5.33 16.03 2.47
N VAL A 10 -4.39 15.81 1.55
CA VAL A 10 -2.96 16.03 1.81
C VAL A 10 -2.68 17.51 2.13
N VAL A 11 -3.27 18.43 1.37
CA VAL A 11 -3.12 19.87 1.60
C VAL A 11 -3.73 20.28 2.93
N ILE A 12 -4.94 19.82 3.22
CA ILE A 12 -5.65 20.11 4.48
C ILE A 12 -4.87 19.55 5.67
N ALA A 13 -4.33 18.35 5.54
CA ALA A 13 -3.56 17.72 6.61
C ALA A 13 -2.31 18.52 6.99
N LYS A 14 -1.69 19.20 6.02
CA LYS A 14 -0.53 20.05 6.31
C LYS A 14 -0.88 21.29 7.11
N THR A 15 -2.08 21.84 6.88
CA THR A 15 -2.55 23.04 7.57
C THR A 15 -3.32 22.71 8.85
N HIS A 16 -4.03 21.59 8.84
CA HIS A 16 -4.88 21.15 9.97
C HIS A 16 -4.66 19.65 10.23
N PRO A 17 -3.48 19.26 10.76
CA PRO A 17 -3.17 17.85 10.94
C PRO A 17 -4.11 17.18 11.93
N VAL A 18 -4.60 16.00 11.56
CA VAL A 18 -5.36 15.11 12.44
C VAL A 18 -4.49 13.89 12.79
N GLY A 19 -4.87 13.14 13.82
CA GLY A 19 -4.07 12.03 14.31
C GLY A 19 -3.93 10.85 13.36
N THR A 20 -5.04 10.40 12.78
CA THR A 20 -5.08 9.18 11.97
C THR A 20 -6.03 9.31 10.80
N TYR A 21 -5.57 8.85 9.62
CA TYR A 21 -6.39 8.72 8.41
C TYR A 21 -6.52 7.25 8.05
N ILE A 22 -7.70 6.82 7.68
CA ILE A 22 -7.94 5.45 7.21
C ILE A 22 -8.49 5.53 5.79
N PHE A 23 -7.81 4.87 4.85
CA PHE A 23 -8.21 4.80 3.44
C PHE A 23 -8.48 3.35 3.07
N ASP A 24 -9.70 3.07 2.64
CA ASP A 24 -10.09 1.75 2.17
C ASP A 24 -10.38 1.84 0.67
N GLU A 25 -9.72 0.97 -0.10
CA GLU A 25 -9.86 0.90 -1.55
C GLU A 25 -9.63 2.25 -2.27
N VAL A 26 -8.69 3.05 -1.76
CA VAL A 26 -8.32 4.36 -2.34
C VAL A 26 -7.83 4.23 -3.78
N ASP A 27 -7.38 3.04 -4.16
CA ASP A 27 -6.83 2.70 -5.47
C ASP A 27 -7.87 2.12 -6.44
N ALA A 28 -9.15 2.11 -6.09
CA ALA A 28 -10.22 1.58 -6.94
C ALA A 28 -10.27 2.34 -8.28
N GLY A 29 -10.21 1.62 -9.39
CA GLY A 29 -10.23 2.19 -10.73
C GLY A 29 -8.93 2.87 -11.16
N VAL A 30 -7.87 2.77 -10.38
CA VAL A 30 -6.56 3.38 -10.65
C VAL A 30 -5.57 2.26 -10.99
N GLY A 31 -4.66 2.50 -11.92
CA GLY A 31 -3.64 1.52 -12.28
C GLY A 31 -2.35 2.20 -12.71
N GLY A 32 -1.27 1.42 -12.81
CA GLY A 32 0.00 1.85 -13.34
C GLY A 32 0.60 3.04 -12.63
N LYS A 33 1.00 4.04 -13.40
CA LYS A 33 1.63 5.27 -12.88
C LYS A 33 0.73 6.04 -11.93
N ALA A 34 -0.58 6.02 -12.17
CA ALA A 34 -1.53 6.71 -11.29
C ALA A 34 -1.55 6.08 -9.89
N ALA A 35 -1.43 4.75 -9.81
CA ALA A 35 -1.35 4.05 -8.53
C ALA A 35 -0.07 4.41 -7.77
N ILE A 36 1.06 4.53 -8.47
CA ILE A 36 2.33 4.98 -7.88
C ILE A 36 2.17 6.37 -7.29
N GLU A 37 1.53 7.30 -8.00
CA GLU A 37 1.28 8.66 -7.49
C GLU A 37 0.39 8.67 -6.26
N VAL A 38 -0.64 7.81 -6.21
CA VAL A 38 -1.48 7.66 -5.02
C VAL A 38 -0.63 7.22 -3.83
N GLY A 39 0.20 6.21 -4.02
CA GLY A 39 1.11 5.71 -2.97
C GLY A 39 2.06 6.79 -2.48
N LYS A 40 2.64 7.56 -3.40
CA LYS A 40 3.56 8.66 -3.07
C LYS A 40 2.88 9.74 -2.23
N ARG A 41 1.65 10.10 -2.56
CA ARG A 41 0.88 11.10 -1.80
C ARG A 41 0.53 10.61 -0.41
N LEU A 42 0.16 9.33 -0.29
CA LEU A 42 -0.11 8.73 1.01
C LEU A 42 1.13 8.67 1.89
N HIS A 43 2.28 8.33 1.29
CA HIS A 43 3.56 8.32 1.98
C HIS A 43 3.92 9.72 2.51
N LYS A 44 3.66 10.76 1.72
CA LYS A 44 3.89 12.13 2.13
C LYS A 44 2.96 12.55 3.27
N LEU A 45 1.71 12.17 3.21
CA LEU A 45 0.75 12.42 4.29
C LEU A 45 1.20 11.75 5.60
N ALA A 46 1.82 10.59 5.51
CA ALA A 46 2.32 9.85 6.66
C ALA A 46 3.48 10.53 7.39
N GLU A 47 4.08 11.56 6.80
CA GLU A 47 5.11 12.36 7.49
C GLU A 47 4.53 13.16 8.64
N THR A 48 3.25 13.52 8.58
CA THR A 48 2.59 14.39 9.56
C THR A 48 1.44 13.72 10.31
N ALA A 49 1.05 12.51 9.91
CA ALA A 49 -0.09 11.80 10.51
C ALA A 49 0.11 10.29 10.40
N GLN A 50 -0.66 9.54 11.16
CA GLN A 50 -0.74 8.10 10.97
C GLN A 50 -1.69 7.80 9.80
N VAL A 51 -1.21 7.04 8.83
CA VAL A 51 -2.02 6.67 7.65
C VAL A 51 -2.14 5.15 7.59
N ILE A 52 -3.37 4.67 7.58
CA ILE A 52 -3.69 3.25 7.43
C ILE A 52 -4.39 3.08 6.09
N VAL A 53 -3.84 2.20 5.25
CA VAL A 53 -4.35 1.98 3.88
C VAL A 53 -4.65 0.51 3.68
N VAL A 54 -5.82 0.23 3.13
CA VAL A 54 -6.19 -1.11 2.67
C VAL A 54 -6.15 -1.08 1.15
N THR A 55 -5.29 -1.89 0.55
CA THR A 55 -5.09 -1.92 -0.90
C THR A 55 -4.75 -3.31 -1.39
N HIS A 56 -5.07 -3.60 -2.64
CA HIS A 56 -4.64 -4.79 -3.35
C HIS A 56 -3.60 -4.47 -4.44
N LEU A 57 -3.22 -3.19 -4.57
CA LEU A 57 -2.26 -2.78 -5.59
C LEU A 57 -0.85 -2.68 -5.02
N PRO A 58 0.11 -3.41 -5.62
CA PRO A 58 1.51 -3.36 -5.18
C PRO A 58 2.13 -1.97 -5.32
N GLN A 59 1.69 -1.18 -6.30
CA GLN A 59 2.18 0.18 -6.53
C GLN A 59 1.85 1.12 -5.36
N VAL A 60 0.78 0.85 -4.64
CA VAL A 60 0.41 1.60 -3.43
C VAL A 60 1.10 1.00 -2.20
N ALA A 61 1.04 -0.32 -2.04
CA ALA A 61 1.60 -1.02 -0.88
C ALA A 61 3.09 -0.79 -0.71
N ALA A 62 3.84 -0.67 -1.80
CA ALA A 62 5.29 -0.48 -1.78
C ALA A 62 5.72 0.81 -1.06
N TRP A 63 4.85 1.81 -0.98
CA TRP A 63 5.15 3.08 -0.31
C TRP A 63 4.96 3.05 1.20
N ALA A 64 4.39 1.99 1.75
CA ALA A 64 4.13 1.90 3.19
C ALA A 64 5.42 1.80 4.00
N ASP A 65 5.45 2.43 5.16
CA ASP A 65 6.56 2.27 6.12
C ASP A 65 6.48 0.92 6.82
N THR A 66 5.26 0.47 7.08
CA THR A 66 4.97 -0.83 7.69
C THR A 66 3.95 -1.56 6.83
N HIS A 67 4.17 -2.83 6.57
CA HIS A 67 3.31 -3.64 5.71
C HIS A 67 2.76 -4.83 6.49
N PHE A 68 1.44 -4.96 6.52
CA PHE A 68 0.75 -6.10 7.12
C PHE A 68 0.06 -6.90 6.02
N VAL A 69 0.09 -8.22 6.14
CA VAL A 69 -0.66 -9.11 5.26
C VAL A 69 -1.80 -9.72 6.06
N VAL A 70 -2.97 -9.75 5.47
CA VAL A 70 -4.15 -10.36 6.05
C VAL A 70 -4.39 -11.71 5.37
N SER A 71 -4.32 -12.79 6.14
CA SER A 71 -4.62 -14.13 5.67
C SER A 71 -6.07 -14.48 5.98
N LYS A 72 -6.69 -15.25 5.09
CA LYS A 72 -8.06 -15.71 5.27
C LYS A 72 -8.08 -17.23 5.45
N SER A 73 -9.06 -17.72 6.19
CA SER A 73 -9.32 -19.16 6.29
C SER A 73 -9.84 -19.70 4.94
N SER A 74 -9.92 -21.01 4.82
CA SER A 74 -10.38 -21.67 3.58
C SER A 74 -11.81 -21.30 3.16
N ASP A 75 -12.63 -20.83 4.12
CA ASP A 75 -14.00 -20.37 3.86
C ASP A 75 -14.09 -18.87 3.54
N GLY A 76 -12.94 -18.18 3.45
CA GLY A 76 -12.88 -16.76 3.17
C GLY A 76 -13.01 -15.85 4.39
N THR A 77 -13.14 -16.40 5.58
CA THR A 77 -13.24 -15.62 6.82
C THR A 77 -11.87 -15.10 7.23
N ILE A 78 -11.81 -13.81 7.59
CA ILE A 78 -10.60 -13.21 8.15
C ILE A 78 -10.49 -13.63 9.61
N VAL A 79 -9.34 -14.20 9.98
CA VAL A 79 -9.06 -14.60 11.35
C VAL A 79 -8.04 -13.64 11.98
N ALA A 80 -8.20 -13.36 13.28
CA ALA A 80 -7.31 -12.42 13.97
C ALA A 80 -5.85 -12.85 13.92
N SER A 81 -5.57 -14.15 14.02
CA SER A 81 -4.22 -14.72 13.90
C SER A 81 -3.64 -14.66 12.48
N GLY A 82 -4.46 -14.27 11.51
CA GLY A 82 -4.05 -14.15 10.12
C GLY A 82 -3.45 -12.82 9.73
N VAL A 83 -3.23 -11.91 10.68
CA VAL A 83 -2.60 -10.61 10.41
C VAL A 83 -1.13 -10.70 10.80
N SER A 84 -0.24 -10.46 9.83
CA SER A 84 1.21 -10.58 10.05
C SER A 84 1.92 -9.35 9.53
N GLN A 85 2.84 -8.81 10.33
CA GLN A 85 3.74 -7.75 9.91
C GLN A 85 4.90 -8.36 9.14
N LEU A 86 5.25 -7.76 8.01
CA LEU A 86 6.32 -8.25 7.14
C LEU A 86 7.64 -7.55 7.42
N ASP A 87 8.74 -8.33 7.39
CA ASP A 87 10.10 -7.77 7.36
C ASP A 87 10.46 -7.37 5.92
N GLU A 88 11.66 -6.81 5.72
CA GLU A 88 12.07 -6.32 4.39
C GLU A 88 12.10 -7.43 3.33
N LYS A 89 12.59 -8.60 3.69
CA LYS A 89 12.65 -9.73 2.76
C LYS A 89 11.26 -10.23 2.38
N SER A 90 10.41 -10.42 3.38
CA SER A 90 9.03 -10.87 3.15
C SER A 90 8.22 -9.84 2.38
N ARG A 91 8.52 -8.55 2.52
CA ARG A 91 7.89 -7.48 1.74
C ARG A 91 8.16 -7.61 0.26
N VAL A 92 9.42 -7.85 -0.12
CA VAL A 92 9.77 -8.04 -1.53
C VAL A 92 8.96 -9.19 -2.12
N GLU A 93 8.87 -10.30 -1.40
CA GLU A 93 8.12 -11.47 -1.86
C GLU A 93 6.62 -11.18 -1.94
N GLU A 94 6.05 -10.47 -0.97
CA GLU A 94 4.62 -10.13 -1.01
C GLU A 94 4.29 -9.15 -2.14
N ILE A 95 5.11 -8.13 -2.34
CA ILE A 95 4.92 -7.21 -3.47
C ILE A 95 5.05 -7.97 -4.80
N ALA A 96 6.01 -8.87 -4.90
CA ALA A 96 6.17 -9.72 -6.09
C ALA A 96 4.94 -10.59 -6.33
N ARG A 97 4.39 -11.18 -5.27
CA ARG A 97 3.15 -11.98 -5.36
C ARG A 97 1.98 -11.13 -5.85
N MET A 98 1.84 -9.91 -5.35
CA MET A 98 0.80 -8.98 -5.76
C MET A 98 0.94 -8.61 -7.24
N LEU A 99 2.17 -8.48 -7.74
CA LEU A 99 2.45 -8.18 -9.14
C LEU A 99 2.17 -9.36 -10.06
N ALA A 100 2.56 -10.57 -9.65
CA ALA A 100 2.49 -11.78 -10.46
C ALA A 100 1.19 -12.59 -10.25
N GLY A 101 0.39 -12.22 -9.27
CA GLY A 101 -0.77 -13.03 -8.88
C GLY A 101 -0.32 -14.27 -8.13
N LEU A 102 -0.75 -15.45 -8.59
CA LEU A 102 -0.41 -16.73 -7.95
C LEU A 102 0.87 -17.36 -8.50
N GLU A 103 1.47 -16.78 -9.52
CA GLU A 103 2.67 -17.32 -10.16
C GLU A 103 3.93 -16.71 -9.56
N GLU A 104 4.91 -17.57 -9.28
CA GLU A 104 6.23 -17.08 -8.89
C GLU A 104 6.97 -16.60 -10.14
N SER A 105 7.62 -15.45 -10.03
CA SER A 105 8.30 -14.81 -11.16
C SER A 105 9.53 -14.06 -10.68
N GLU A 106 10.66 -14.33 -11.31
CA GLU A 106 11.89 -13.57 -11.09
C GLU A 106 11.72 -12.11 -11.48
N SER A 107 11.05 -11.86 -12.61
CA SER A 107 10.75 -10.49 -13.08
C SER A 107 9.89 -9.73 -12.07
N ALA A 108 8.93 -10.41 -11.45
CA ALA A 108 8.09 -9.78 -10.43
C ALA A 108 8.90 -9.40 -9.19
N ARG A 109 9.87 -10.22 -8.79
CA ARG A 109 10.76 -9.90 -7.67
C ARG A 109 11.63 -8.69 -7.96
N GLU A 110 12.18 -8.60 -9.17
CA GLU A 110 12.96 -7.45 -9.61
C GLU A 110 12.11 -6.18 -9.61
N HIS A 111 10.90 -6.27 -10.15
CA HIS A 111 9.96 -5.15 -10.19
C HIS A 111 9.53 -4.74 -8.76
N ALA A 112 9.31 -5.71 -7.89
CA ALA A 112 9.00 -5.43 -6.48
C ALA A 112 10.11 -4.64 -5.80
N ALA A 113 11.36 -5.04 -6.01
CA ALA A 113 12.51 -4.34 -5.47
C ALA A 113 12.60 -2.91 -6.00
N GLU A 114 12.31 -2.70 -7.28
CA GLU A 114 12.28 -1.37 -7.89
C GLU A 114 11.20 -0.49 -7.28
N LEU A 115 9.99 -1.01 -7.09
CA LEU A 115 8.90 -0.26 -6.46
C LEU A 115 9.23 0.13 -5.02
N LEU A 116 9.82 -0.78 -4.26
CA LEU A 116 10.22 -0.50 -2.88
C LEU A 116 11.34 0.56 -2.83
N ALA A 117 12.22 0.55 -3.83
CA ALA A 117 13.30 1.55 -3.92
C ALA A 117 12.79 2.96 -4.18
N LEU A 118 11.60 3.14 -4.78
CA LEU A 118 11.01 4.45 -5.01
C LEU A 118 10.71 5.21 -3.71
N ARG A 119 10.47 4.48 -2.66
CA ARG A 119 10.19 5.06 -1.34
C ARG A 119 11.45 5.69 -0.72
N GLY A 120 12.59 5.30 -1.15
CA GLY A 120 13.89 5.73 -0.61
C GLY A 120 14.55 4.58 0.12
#